data_5d36a60d57d98c81997d05a98c33734e
#
_entry.id   5d36a60d57d98c81997d05a98c33734e
#
_cell.length_a   1.000
_cell.length_b   1.000
_cell.length_c   1.000
_cell.angle_alpha   90.00
_cell.angle_beta   90.00
_cell.angle_gamma   90.00
#
_symmetry.space_group_name_H-M   'P 1'
#
loop_
_entity.id
_entity.type
_entity.pdbx_description
1 polymer ?
#
loop_
_entity_poly.entity_id
_entity_poly.type
_entity_poly.pdbx_seq_one_letter_code
_entity_poly.pdbx_strand_id
1 'polypeptide(L)'
;AAMRVPQDAKPDFIFVTTKSYDTANAMIALRAFADRAIFVTLQNGLGNAETIARTARRVVAGTTAHGVTFAGPGEVRHAGVGETMIGAWSRVGESDLVRLRDLLADVGIVASVTSDIRTELWSKLVVNASINPIAALAEVPNGRIVRDKRLLGVLEAVCREATAVAKAEGARVDEDELRHRTILVAKRTAANRASMLQDLDRHHRTEIDAITGSIVTAAERHQIPVPLNASLYALVRAREAAFRVASA
;
A
#
# COMPACT_ATOMS: atom_id res chain seq x y z
N ALA A 1 9.56 -13.23 18.39
CA ALA A 1 9.12 -14.58 18.74
C ALA A 1 8.03 -14.97 17.76
N ALA A 2 8.21 -16.02 16.98
CA ALA A 2 7.16 -16.54 16.12
C ALA A 2 6.07 -17.14 17.02
N MET A 3 4.96 -16.46 17.20
CA MET A 3 3.78 -17.10 17.79
C MET A 3 3.31 -18.15 16.80
N ARG A 4 3.23 -19.40 17.25
CA ARG A 4 2.61 -20.47 16.47
C ARG A 4 1.12 -20.19 16.41
N VAL A 5 0.57 -20.13 15.21
CA VAL A 5 -0.89 -20.06 15.04
C VAL A 5 -1.48 -21.40 15.52
N PRO A 6 -2.43 -21.40 16.48
CA PRO A 6 -3.08 -22.62 16.92
C PRO A 6 -3.76 -23.31 15.73
N GLN A 7 -3.43 -24.57 15.46
CA GLN A 7 -3.96 -25.28 14.27
C GLN A 7 -5.45 -25.64 14.42
N ASP A 8 -5.96 -25.68 15.62
CA ASP A 8 -7.36 -25.91 15.98
C ASP A 8 -8.23 -24.64 15.92
N ALA A 9 -7.62 -23.47 15.76
CA ALA A 9 -8.33 -22.23 15.59
C ALA A 9 -9.28 -22.28 14.38
N LYS A 10 -10.45 -21.67 14.51
CA LYS A 10 -11.47 -21.54 13.46
C LYS A 10 -11.73 -20.07 13.16
N PRO A 11 -10.75 -19.35 12.61
CA PRO A 11 -10.94 -17.93 12.31
C PRO A 11 -11.93 -17.76 11.15
N ASP A 12 -12.83 -16.80 11.26
CA ASP A 12 -13.65 -16.34 10.15
C ASP A 12 -12.82 -15.46 9.20
N PHE A 13 -12.04 -14.53 9.78
CA PHE A 13 -11.18 -13.62 9.06
C PHE A 13 -9.73 -13.71 9.55
N ILE A 14 -8.80 -13.63 8.61
CA ILE A 14 -7.37 -13.55 8.87
C ILE A 14 -6.83 -12.29 8.20
N PHE A 15 -6.36 -11.33 8.99
CA PHE A 15 -5.73 -10.13 8.48
C PHE A 15 -4.23 -10.37 8.24
N VAL A 16 -3.81 -10.22 6.99
CA VAL A 16 -2.39 -10.25 6.61
C VAL A 16 -1.90 -8.80 6.58
N THR A 17 -1.10 -8.44 7.58
CA THR A 17 -0.65 -7.06 7.84
C THR A 17 0.87 -6.93 7.90
N THR A 18 1.59 -7.90 7.38
CA THR A 18 3.05 -7.85 7.23
C THR A 18 3.45 -6.82 6.18
N LYS A 19 4.73 -6.46 6.12
CA LYS A 19 5.24 -5.74 4.95
C LYS A 19 5.06 -6.59 3.70
N SER A 20 4.85 -5.96 2.54
CA SER A 20 4.53 -6.62 1.27
C SER A 20 5.51 -7.74 0.89
N TYR A 21 6.80 -7.56 1.18
CA TYR A 21 7.85 -8.55 0.90
C TYR A 21 7.81 -9.81 1.80
N ASP A 22 7.03 -9.78 2.89
CA ASP A 22 6.83 -10.92 3.80
C ASP A 22 5.48 -11.64 3.60
N THR A 23 4.64 -11.16 2.69
CA THR A 23 3.30 -11.73 2.44
C THR A 23 3.36 -13.20 2.07
N ALA A 24 4.29 -13.59 1.21
CA ALA A 24 4.44 -14.99 0.80
C ALA A 24 4.82 -15.90 1.98
N ASN A 25 5.74 -15.46 2.84
CA ASN A 25 6.15 -16.19 4.03
C ASN A 25 5.01 -16.31 5.05
N ALA A 26 4.22 -15.25 5.23
CA ALA A 26 3.02 -15.28 6.07
C ALA A 26 2.01 -16.32 5.56
N MET A 27 1.82 -16.40 4.24
CA MET A 27 0.90 -17.38 3.65
C MET A 27 1.36 -18.84 3.79
N ILE A 28 2.67 -19.10 3.82
CA ILE A 28 3.20 -20.44 4.14
C ILE A 28 2.77 -20.85 5.56
N ALA A 29 2.91 -19.95 6.53
CA ALA A 29 2.51 -20.21 7.92
C ALA A 29 0.99 -20.36 8.10
N LEU A 30 0.19 -19.70 7.26
CA LEU A 30 -1.27 -19.65 7.36
C LEU A 30 -1.98 -20.64 6.43
N ARG A 31 -1.25 -21.47 5.68
CA ARG A 31 -1.82 -22.35 4.66
C ARG A 31 -2.90 -23.32 5.19
N ALA A 32 -2.84 -23.70 6.47
CA ALA A 32 -3.84 -24.59 7.09
C ALA A 32 -5.26 -23.97 7.15
N PHE A 33 -5.38 -22.65 6.97
CA PHE A 33 -6.64 -21.92 7.00
C PHE A 33 -7.14 -21.51 5.60
N ALA A 34 -6.38 -21.82 4.55
CA ALA A 34 -6.59 -21.33 3.19
C ALA A 34 -7.97 -21.60 2.59
N ASP A 35 -8.58 -22.75 2.93
CA ASP A 35 -9.88 -23.16 2.42
C ASP A 35 -11.07 -22.73 3.29
N ARG A 36 -10.82 -22.34 4.54
CA ARG A 36 -11.89 -22.12 5.54
C ARG A 36 -12.05 -20.68 6.00
N ALA A 37 -10.98 -19.89 6.03
CA ALA A 37 -11.02 -18.49 6.43
C ALA A 37 -11.13 -17.55 5.24
N ILE A 38 -11.59 -16.32 5.49
CA ILE A 38 -11.47 -15.20 4.57
C ILE A 38 -10.20 -14.45 4.91
N PHE A 39 -9.29 -14.32 3.94
CA PHE A 39 -8.07 -13.55 4.11
C PHE A 39 -8.32 -12.10 3.72
N VAL A 40 -7.86 -11.19 4.57
CA VAL A 40 -8.04 -9.75 4.39
C VAL A 40 -6.67 -9.08 4.30
N THR A 41 -6.44 -8.29 3.27
CA THR A 41 -5.24 -7.46 3.15
C THR A 41 -5.59 -5.98 2.97
N LEU A 42 -5.01 -5.14 3.83
CA LEU A 42 -5.03 -3.68 3.72
C LEU A 42 -3.62 -3.13 3.48
N GLN A 43 -2.68 -4.00 3.09
CA GLN A 43 -1.27 -3.67 2.89
C GLN A 43 -1.10 -2.65 1.76
N ASN A 44 -0.03 -1.87 1.83
CA ASN A 44 0.33 -0.94 0.78
C ASN A 44 0.89 -1.67 -0.46
N GLY A 45 0.78 -1.03 -1.60
CA GLY A 45 1.28 -1.57 -2.86
C GLY A 45 0.35 -2.59 -3.51
N LEU A 46 0.78 -3.14 -4.62
CA LEU A 46 0.11 -4.21 -5.35
C LEU A 46 0.83 -5.55 -5.15
N GLY A 47 0.19 -6.63 -5.61
CA GLY A 47 0.74 -7.99 -5.54
C GLY A 47 0.42 -8.74 -4.25
N ASN A 48 -0.07 -8.07 -3.20
CA ASN A 48 -0.40 -8.71 -1.92
C ASN A 48 -1.63 -9.62 -2.05
N ALA A 49 -2.72 -9.12 -2.61
CA ALA A 49 -3.95 -9.88 -2.80
C ALA A 49 -3.74 -11.06 -3.76
N GLU A 50 -2.98 -10.87 -4.83
CA GLU A 50 -2.57 -11.91 -5.78
C GLU A 50 -1.76 -13.00 -5.08
N THR A 51 -0.79 -12.62 -4.25
CA THR A 51 0.07 -13.56 -3.51
C THR A 51 -0.77 -14.38 -2.53
N ILE A 52 -1.70 -13.74 -1.81
CA ILE A 52 -2.62 -14.43 -0.90
C ILE A 52 -3.54 -15.38 -1.69
N ALA A 53 -4.08 -14.93 -2.82
CA ALA A 53 -5.02 -15.70 -3.65
C ALA A 53 -4.40 -16.94 -4.32
N ARG A 54 -3.07 -17.02 -4.43
CA ARG A 54 -2.38 -18.25 -4.88
C ARG A 54 -2.59 -19.42 -3.92
N THR A 55 -2.84 -19.13 -2.66
CA THR A 55 -3.00 -20.13 -1.60
C THR A 55 -4.42 -20.13 -1.05
N ALA A 56 -4.98 -18.98 -0.73
CA ALA A 56 -6.30 -18.83 -0.12
C ALA A 56 -7.40 -18.66 -1.18
N ARG A 57 -8.55 -19.35 -0.97
CA ARG A 57 -9.68 -19.27 -1.91
C ARG A 57 -10.47 -17.97 -1.80
N ARG A 58 -10.62 -17.46 -0.58
CA ARG A 58 -11.48 -16.31 -0.24
C ARG A 58 -10.62 -15.16 0.20
N VAL A 59 -10.54 -14.10 -0.62
CA VAL A 59 -9.66 -12.94 -0.36
C VAL A 59 -10.44 -11.65 -0.50
N VAL A 60 -10.36 -10.82 0.52
CA VAL A 60 -10.76 -9.41 0.53
C VAL A 60 -9.50 -8.57 0.40
N ALA A 61 -9.49 -7.67 -0.55
CA ALA A 61 -8.49 -6.62 -0.63
C ALA A 61 -9.09 -5.30 -0.15
N GLY A 62 -8.24 -4.40 0.32
CA GLY A 62 -8.70 -3.08 0.69
C GLY A 62 -7.58 -2.07 0.77
N THR A 63 -7.99 -0.82 0.89
CA THR A 63 -7.10 0.31 1.13
C THR A 63 -7.46 0.95 2.46
N THR A 64 -6.46 1.45 3.18
CA THR A 64 -6.71 2.28 4.37
C THR A 64 -5.82 3.52 4.33
N ALA A 65 -6.39 4.66 4.69
CA ALA A 65 -5.69 5.93 4.78
C ALA A 65 -5.44 6.37 6.24
N HIS A 66 -5.60 5.46 7.20
CA HIS A 66 -5.25 5.73 8.59
C HIS A 66 -3.75 6.01 8.73
N GLY A 67 -3.41 7.12 9.36
CA GLY A 67 -2.04 7.43 9.75
C GLY A 67 -1.70 6.75 11.06
N VAL A 68 -0.73 5.83 11.03
CA VAL A 68 -0.25 5.12 12.21
C VAL A 68 1.26 5.21 12.28
N THR A 69 1.79 5.56 13.45
CA THR A 69 3.23 5.57 13.72
C THR A 69 3.56 4.50 14.75
N PHE A 70 4.50 3.64 14.41
CA PHE A 70 5.09 2.72 15.36
C PHE A 70 6.02 3.49 16.32
N ALA A 71 5.65 3.56 17.60
CA ALA A 71 6.41 4.28 18.62
C ALA A 71 7.42 3.36 19.33
N GLY A 72 7.14 2.04 19.40
CA GLY A 72 8.01 1.05 20.02
C GLY A 72 7.31 -0.31 20.10
N PRO A 73 7.98 -1.36 20.59
CA PRO A 73 7.39 -2.67 20.77
C PRO A 73 6.12 -2.59 21.65
N GLY A 74 4.97 -2.99 21.06
CA GLY A 74 3.67 -2.93 21.75
C GLY A 74 3.01 -1.54 21.77
N GLU A 75 3.65 -0.51 21.20
CA GLU A 75 3.11 0.85 21.17
C GLU A 75 2.93 1.35 19.73
N VAL A 76 1.71 1.73 19.40
CA VAL A 76 1.37 2.41 18.15
C VAL A 76 0.64 3.70 18.46
N ARG A 77 0.96 4.76 17.71
CA ARG A 77 0.28 6.05 17.81
C ARG A 77 -0.60 6.26 16.57
N HIS A 78 -1.90 6.34 16.78
CA HIS A 78 -2.85 6.68 15.74
C HIS A 78 -2.77 8.19 15.46
N ALA A 79 -2.17 8.57 14.34
CA ALA A 79 -1.86 9.96 14.00
C ALA A 79 -2.95 10.64 13.13
N GLY A 80 -3.88 9.85 12.58
CA GLY A 80 -4.97 10.40 11.77
C GLY A 80 -5.96 9.35 11.31
N VAL A 81 -7.24 9.72 11.37
CA VAL A 81 -8.34 8.91 10.84
C VAL A 81 -8.41 9.10 9.33
N GLY A 82 -8.51 8.01 8.59
CA GLY A 82 -8.65 7.99 7.14
C GLY A 82 -9.70 7.00 6.70
N GLU A 83 -10.10 7.09 5.45
CA GLU A 83 -11.05 6.17 4.83
C GLU A 83 -10.44 4.78 4.67
N THR A 84 -11.27 3.75 4.87
CA THR A 84 -10.95 2.36 4.56
C THR A 84 -11.96 1.87 3.53
N MET A 85 -11.46 1.35 2.40
CA MET A 85 -12.28 0.72 1.36
C MET A 85 -11.96 -0.76 1.33
N ILE A 86 -12.98 -1.62 1.29
CA ILE A 86 -12.81 -3.07 1.16
C ILE A 86 -13.64 -3.60 -0.01
N GLY A 87 -13.16 -4.65 -0.65
CA GLY A 87 -13.88 -5.28 -1.75
C GLY A 87 -13.44 -6.72 -1.99
N ALA A 88 -14.28 -7.48 -2.67
CA ALA A 88 -13.97 -8.85 -3.03
C ALA A 88 -12.81 -8.89 -4.03
N TRP A 89 -11.73 -9.59 -3.67
CA TRP A 89 -10.67 -9.94 -4.61
C TRP A 89 -10.96 -11.28 -5.27
N SER A 90 -11.31 -12.29 -4.47
CA SER A 90 -11.72 -13.59 -4.97
C SER A 90 -12.71 -14.28 -4.05
N ARG A 91 -13.78 -14.85 -4.64
CA ARG A 91 -14.77 -15.77 -4.04
C ARG A 91 -15.33 -15.33 -2.67
N VAL A 92 -15.57 -14.03 -2.50
CA VAL A 92 -16.19 -13.44 -1.30
C VAL A 92 -17.54 -12.87 -1.68
N GLY A 93 -18.57 -13.24 -0.94
CA GLY A 93 -19.93 -12.74 -1.13
C GLY A 93 -20.16 -11.38 -0.47
N GLU A 94 -21.23 -10.70 -0.86
CA GLU A 94 -21.61 -9.41 -0.30
C GLU A 94 -21.86 -9.50 1.22
N SER A 95 -22.51 -10.56 1.69
CA SER A 95 -22.75 -10.78 3.12
C SER A 95 -21.47 -10.86 3.95
N ASP A 96 -20.40 -11.44 3.40
CA ASP A 96 -19.10 -11.50 4.07
C ASP A 96 -18.44 -10.12 4.14
N LEU A 97 -18.58 -9.31 3.07
CA LEU A 97 -18.05 -7.95 3.04
C LEU A 97 -18.78 -7.05 4.04
N VAL A 98 -20.10 -7.17 4.14
CA VAL A 98 -20.92 -6.46 5.13
C VAL A 98 -20.49 -6.85 6.54
N ARG A 99 -20.36 -8.16 6.82
CA ARG A 99 -19.90 -8.66 8.12
C ARG A 99 -18.49 -8.16 8.48
N LEU A 100 -17.59 -8.11 7.51
CA LEU A 100 -16.23 -7.55 7.73
C LEU A 100 -16.30 -6.04 7.99
N ARG A 101 -17.10 -5.30 7.24
CA ARG A 101 -17.30 -3.86 7.46
C ARG A 101 -17.80 -3.59 8.88
N ASP A 102 -18.81 -4.34 9.34
CA ASP A 102 -19.41 -4.17 10.66
C ASP A 102 -18.39 -4.50 11.77
N LEU A 103 -17.62 -5.59 11.60
CA LEU A 103 -16.52 -5.95 12.50
C LEU A 103 -15.47 -4.83 12.61
N LEU A 104 -15.12 -4.17 11.50
CA LEU A 104 -14.19 -3.04 11.51
C LEU A 104 -14.81 -1.81 12.21
N ALA A 105 -16.11 -1.57 12.02
CA ALA A 105 -16.82 -0.48 12.68
C ALA A 105 -16.87 -0.67 14.21
N ASP A 106 -17.06 -1.89 14.71
CA ASP A 106 -17.06 -2.22 16.13
C ASP A 106 -15.74 -1.85 16.84
N VAL A 107 -14.64 -1.81 16.09
CA VAL A 107 -13.32 -1.39 16.60
C VAL A 107 -12.93 0.04 16.18
N GLY A 108 -13.89 0.83 15.70
CA GLY A 108 -13.70 2.24 15.36
C GLY A 108 -13.07 2.50 13.99
N ILE A 109 -13.00 1.50 13.12
CA ILE A 109 -12.52 1.65 11.74
C ILE A 109 -13.72 1.71 10.79
N VAL A 110 -14.06 2.92 10.35
CA VAL A 110 -15.14 3.11 9.36
C VAL A 110 -14.66 2.63 8.00
N ALA A 111 -15.30 1.58 7.49
CA ALA A 111 -14.99 1.01 6.18
C ALA A 111 -16.21 1.09 5.25
N SER A 112 -15.96 1.32 3.97
CA SER A 112 -16.94 1.25 2.89
C SER A 112 -16.66 0.06 1.97
N VAL A 113 -17.72 -0.55 1.44
CA VAL A 113 -17.62 -1.66 0.49
C VAL A 113 -17.65 -1.12 -0.93
N THR A 114 -16.74 -1.59 -1.77
CA THR A 114 -16.70 -1.27 -3.20
C THR A 114 -16.84 -2.52 -4.06
N SER A 115 -17.49 -2.37 -5.20
CA SER A 115 -17.52 -3.40 -6.25
C SER A 115 -16.28 -3.35 -7.17
N ASP A 116 -15.46 -2.31 -7.04
CA ASP A 116 -14.25 -2.11 -7.87
C ASP A 116 -13.02 -1.83 -7.02
N ILE A 117 -12.62 -2.84 -6.26
CA ILE A 117 -11.44 -2.73 -5.40
C ILE A 117 -10.13 -2.53 -6.19
N ARG A 118 -10.08 -2.97 -7.46
CA ARG A 118 -8.90 -2.79 -8.29
C ARG A 118 -8.64 -1.32 -8.59
N THR A 119 -9.67 -0.55 -8.93
CA THR A 119 -9.56 0.90 -9.10
C THR A 119 -9.12 1.60 -7.82
N GLU A 120 -9.63 1.20 -6.65
CA GLU A 120 -9.22 1.77 -5.37
C GLU A 120 -7.74 1.49 -5.03
N LEU A 121 -7.28 0.25 -5.28
CA LEU A 121 -5.88 -0.12 -5.08
C LEU A 121 -4.95 0.68 -5.99
N TRP A 122 -5.29 0.83 -7.28
CA TRP A 122 -4.52 1.63 -8.22
C TRP A 122 -4.53 3.11 -7.86
N SER A 123 -5.68 3.66 -7.48
CA SER A 123 -5.80 5.05 -7.04
C SER A 123 -4.88 5.35 -5.85
N LYS A 124 -4.89 4.49 -4.84
CA LYS A 124 -3.99 4.61 -3.69
C LYS A 124 -2.52 4.42 -4.07
N LEU A 125 -2.24 3.48 -4.99
CA LEU A 125 -0.88 3.24 -5.46
C LEU A 125 -0.29 4.48 -6.13
N VAL A 126 -1.05 5.14 -7.03
CA VAL A 126 -0.63 6.37 -7.71
C VAL A 126 -0.30 7.47 -6.69
N VAL A 127 -1.16 7.68 -5.70
CA VAL A 127 -0.91 8.66 -4.62
C VAL A 127 0.38 8.32 -3.87
N ASN A 128 0.56 7.07 -3.47
CA ASN A 128 1.73 6.63 -2.72
C ASN A 128 3.03 6.74 -3.54
N ALA A 129 3.01 6.33 -4.81
CA ALA A 129 4.17 6.43 -5.70
C ALA A 129 4.57 7.89 -5.97
N SER A 130 3.60 8.80 -5.97
CA SER A 130 3.85 10.23 -6.19
C SER A 130 4.35 10.98 -4.96
N ILE A 131 4.10 10.46 -3.75
CA ILE A 131 4.49 11.14 -2.50
C ILE A 131 5.70 10.44 -1.86
N ASN A 132 5.62 9.12 -1.65
CA ASN A 132 6.54 8.42 -0.76
C ASN A 132 8.00 8.44 -1.23
N PRO A 133 8.34 8.14 -2.50
CA PRO A 133 9.73 8.16 -2.96
C PRO A 133 10.32 9.58 -2.95
N ILE A 134 9.52 10.60 -3.30
CA ILE A 134 9.97 12.00 -3.29
C ILE A 134 10.26 12.43 -1.85
N ALA A 135 9.33 12.19 -0.92
CA ALA A 135 9.52 12.48 0.50
C ALA A 135 10.75 11.78 1.07
N ALA A 136 10.94 10.50 0.69
CA ALA A 136 12.03 9.66 1.15
C ALA A 136 13.42 10.13 0.64
N LEU A 137 13.51 10.48 -0.63
CA LEU A 137 14.78 10.91 -1.24
C LEU A 137 15.15 12.36 -0.89
N ALA A 138 14.15 13.24 -0.79
CA ALA A 138 14.35 14.64 -0.38
C ALA A 138 14.42 14.83 1.14
N GLU A 139 14.14 13.79 1.94
CA GLU A 139 14.12 13.78 3.42
C GLU A 139 13.18 14.85 4.01
N VAL A 140 12.03 15.06 3.38
CA VAL A 140 11.07 16.09 3.77
C VAL A 140 9.72 15.54 4.19
N PRO A 141 8.96 16.26 5.03
CA PRO A 141 7.56 15.92 5.30
C PRO A 141 6.70 16.19 4.06
N ASN A 142 5.55 15.50 3.97
CA ASN A 142 4.68 15.50 2.80
C ASN A 142 4.29 16.91 2.33
N GLY A 143 3.99 17.84 3.25
CA GLY A 143 3.59 19.19 2.92
C GLY A 143 4.69 20.04 2.27
N ARG A 144 5.97 19.67 2.44
CA ARG A 144 7.08 20.35 1.77
C ARG A 144 7.05 20.11 0.27
N ILE A 145 6.63 18.92 -0.16
CA ILE A 145 6.53 18.54 -1.58
C ILE A 145 5.64 19.52 -2.34
N VAL A 146 4.49 19.88 -1.77
CA VAL A 146 3.52 20.76 -2.44
C VAL A 146 3.80 22.26 -2.26
N ARG A 147 4.70 22.62 -1.34
CA ARG A 147 5.14 24.02 -1.14
C ARG A 147 6.36 24.39 -1.97
N ASP A 148 7.20 23.42 -2.33
CA ASP A 148 8.35 23.64 -3.20
C ASP A 148 7.93 23.38 -4.66
N LYS A 149 7.96 24.40 -5.51
CA LYS A 149 7.51 24.32 -6.91
C LYS A 149 8.25 23.23 -7.71
N ARG A 150 9.52 22.95 -7.39
CA ARG A 150 10.32 21.92 -8.07
C ARG A 150 9.84 20.54 -7.71
N LEU A 151 9.62 20.27 -6.41
CA LEU A 151 9.11 18.97 -5.93
C LEU A 151 7.66 18.75 -6.40
N LEU A 152 6.83 19.79 -6.41
CA LEU A 152 5.47 19.73 -6.94
C LEU A 152 5.47 19.31 -8.42
N GLY A 153 6.36 19.92 -9.24
CA GLY A 153 6.47 19.54 -10.65
C GLY A 153 6.87 18.06 -10.84
N VAL A 154 7.77 17.55 -10.00
CA VAL A 154 8.13 16.11 -10.01
C VAL A 154 6.94 15.25 -9.60
N LEU A 155 6.24 15.60 -8.50
CA LEU A 155 5.05 14.88 -8.05
C LEU A 155 3.98 14.78 -9.16
N GLU A 156 3.68 15.88 -9.82
CA GLU A 156 2.66 15.93 -10.89
C GLU A 156 3.07 15.06 -12.09
N ALA A 157 4.35 15.08 -12.47
CA ALA A 157 4.85 14.29 -13.57
C ALA A 157 4.87 12.78 -13.23
N VAL A 158 5.28 12.39 -12.01
CA VAL A 158 5.22 11.01 -11.52
C VAL A 158 3.78 10.51 -11.47
N CYS A 159 2.86 11.35 -10.97
CA CYS A 159 1.43 11.04 -10.91
C CYS A 159 0.85 10.77 -12.31
N ARG A 160 1.21 11.58 -13.30
CA ARG A 160 0.76 11.41 -14.70
C ARG A 160 1.23 10.08 -15.29
N GLU A 161 2.52 9.75 -15.16
CA GLU A 161 3.07 8.47 -15.61
C GLU A 161 2.33 7.28 -14.96
N ALA A 162 2.20 7.30 -13.63
CA ALA A 162 1.55 6.24 -12.86
C ALA A 162 0.06 6.10 -13.22
N THR A 163 -0.64 7.21 -13.48
CA THR A 163 -2.05 7.21 -13.88
C THR A 163 -2.24 6.61 -15.27
N ALA A 164 -1.33 6.88 -16.21
CA ALA A 164 -1.37 6.27 -17.54
C ALA A 164 -1.26 4.73 -17.44
N VAL A 165 -0.39 4.23 -16.57
CA VAL A 165 -0.25 2.79 -16.32
C VAL A 165 -1.50 2.22 -15.66
N ALA A 166 -2.06 2.90 -14.64
CA ALA A 166 -3.29 2.47 -13.97
C ALA A 166 -4.46 2.33 -14.96
N LYS A 167 -4.60 3.27 -15.90
CA LYS A 167 -5.61 3.19 -16.97
C LYS A 167 -5.39 1.98 -17.89
N ALA A 168 -4.15 1.71 -18.26
CA ALA A 168 -3.80 0.55 -19.09
C ALA A 168 -4.06 -0.79 -18.38
N GLU A 169 -3.94 -0.83 -17.05
CA GLU A 169 -4.31 -1.97 -16.21
C GLU A 169 -5.84 -2.08 -15.96
N GLY A 170 -6.64 -1.21 -16.58
CA GLY A 170 -8.09 -1.23 -16.51
C GLY A 170 -8.71 -0.51 -15.31
N ALA A 171 -7.92 0.24 -14.54
CA ALA A 171 -8.46 1.06 -13.47
C ALA A 171 -9.25 2.25 -14.04
N ARG A 172 -10.43 2.49 -13.48
CA ARG A 172 -11.34 3.57 -13.89
C ARG A 172 -10.96 4.86 -13.16
N VAL A 173 -9.86 5.48 -13.57
CA VAL A 173 -9.30 6.66 -12.93
C VAL A 173 -9.22 7.83 -13.90
N ASP A 174 -9.39 9.04 -13.38
CA ASP A 174 -9.14 10.28 -14.10
C ASP A 174 -7.81 10.91 -13.66
N GLU A 175 -7.06 11.50 -14.59
CA GLU A 175 -5.73 12.04 -14.34
C GLU A 175 -5.80 13.29 -13.47
N ASP A 176 -6.71 14.21 -13.78
CA ASP A 176 -6.85 15.45 -13.02
C ASP A 176 -7.38 15.20 -11.62
N GLU A 177 -8.31 14.26 -11.47
CA GLU A 177 -8.84 13.84 -10.17
C GLU A 177 -7.73 13.22 -9.31
N LEU A 178 -6.94 12.28 -9.83
CA LEU A 178 -5.84 11.67 -9.09
C LEU A 178 -4.74 12.67 -8.74
N ARG A 179 -4.40 13.57 -9.65
CA ARG A 179 -3.46 14.65 -9.39
C ARG A 179 -3.96 15.55 -8.25
N HIS A 180 -5.23 15.98 -8.33
CA HIS A 180 -5.85 16.79 -7.28
C HIS A 180 -5.87 16.06 -5.93
N ARG A 181 -6.29 14.78 -5.93
CA ARG A 181 -6.31 13.91 -4.74
C ARG A 181 -4.90 13.77 -4.14
N THR A 182 -3.88 13.56 -4.96
CA THR A 182 -2.48 13.42 -4.51
C THR A 182 -1.99 14.70 -3.82
N ILE A 183 -2.24 15.87 -4.41
CA ILE A 183 -1.90 17.16 -3.81
C ILE A 183 -2.66 17.37 -2.50
N LEU A 184 -3.94 17.04 -2.47
CA LEU A 184 -4.78 17.15 -1.27
C LEU A 184 -4.28 16.24 -0.13
N VAL A 185 -3.92 15.00 -0.44
CA VAL A 185 -3.32 14.07 0.55
C VAL A 185 -2.02 14.65 1.11
N ALA A 186 -1.12 15.13 0.25
CA ALA A 186 0.13 15.74 0.71
C ALA A 186 -0.10 16.98 1.60
N LYS A 187 -1.15 17.79 1.31
CA LYS A 187 -1.55 18.93 2.14
C LYS A 187 -2.15 18.51 3.48
N ARG A 188 -3.09 17.53 3.47
CA ARG A 188 -3.77 17.03 4.68
C ARG A 188 -2.80 16.35 5.64
N THR A 189 -1.75 15.72 5.09
CA THR A 189 -0.71 15.06 5.86
C THR A 189 0.60 15.87 5.92
N ALA A 190 0.50 17.19 5.88
CA ALA A 190 1.64 18.08 5.67
C ALA A 190 2.77 17.90 6.70
N ALA A 191 2.45 17.63 7.95
CA ALA A 191 3.42 17.39 9.01
C ALA A 191 3.95 15.95 9.05
N ASN A 192 3.32 15.02 8.32
CA ASN A 192 3.67 13.62 8.39
C ASN A 192 4.94 13.34 7.57
N ARG A 193 5.79 12.49 8.11
CA ARG A 193 6.87 11.83 7.38
C ARG A 193 6.27 10.60 6.69
N ALA A 194 6.45 10.48 5.38
CA ALA A 194 5.97 9.33 4.62
C ALA A 194 6.49 8.02 5.20
N SER A 195 5.72 6.93 5.11
CA SER A 195 6.11 5.62 5.67
C SER A 195 7.45 5.13 5.10
N MET A 196 7.69 5.35 3.82
CA MET A 196 8.95 5.01 3.15
C MET A 196 10.14 5.80 3.72
N LEU A 197 9.96 7.09 4.03
CA LEU A 197 10.98 7.89 4.71
C LEU A 197 11.25 7.35 6.11
N GLN A 198 10.21 6.98 6.86
CA GLN A 198 10.37 6.39 8.19
C GLN A 198 11.10 5.03 8.15
N ASP A 199 10.87 4.22 7.11
CA ASP A 199 11.62 2.98 6.90
C ASP A 199 13.11 3.26 6.64
N LEU A 200 13.43 4.23 5.75
CA LEU A 200 14.81 4.62 5.47
C LEU A 200 15.53 5.22 6.68
N ASP A 201 14.85 6.07 7.48
CA ASP A 201 15.40 6.64 8.73
C ASP A 201 15.81 5.54 9.72
N ARG A 202 15.12 4.40 9.69
CA ARG A 202 15.37 3.24 10.56
C ARG A 202 16.28 2.19 9.92
N HIS A 203 16.81 2.47 8.73
CA HIS A 203 17.57 1.51 7.93
C HIS A 203 16.80 0.22 7.62
N HIS A 204 15.48 0.32 7.51
CA HIS A 204 14.62 -0.79 7.15
C HIS A 204 14.39 -0.83 5.63
N ARG A 205 14.17 -2.04 5.10
CA ARG A 205 13.68 -2.23 3.74
C ARG A 205 12.33 -1.56 3.59
N THR A 206 12.14 -0.82 2.51
CA THR A 206 10.88 -0.15 2.18
C THR A 206 9.95 -1.07 1.36
N GLU A 207 8.75 -0.58 1.07
CA GLU A 207 7.81 -1.23 0.16
C GLU A 207 7.90 -0.69 -1.28
N ILE A 208 9.05 -0.14 -1.67
CA ILE A 208 9.25 0.46 -2.99
C ILE A 208 8.95 -0.53 -4.13
N ASP A 209 9.29 -1.82 -3.96
CA ASP A 209 9.02 -2.87 -4.95
C ASP A 209 7.51 -3.04 -5.20
N ALA A 210 6.70 -3.07 -4.15
CA ALA A 210 5.25 -3.22 -4.25
C ALA A 210 4.53 -1.91 -4.65
N ILE A 211 5.15 -0.77 -4.47
CA ILE A 211 4.61 0.55 -4.82
C ILE A 211 5.09 0.95 -6.22
N THR A 212 6.23 1.59 -6.33
CA THR A 212 6.73 2.12 -7.60
C THR A 212 7.21 1.00 -8.54
N GLY A 213 7.79 -0.07 -7.98
CA GLY A 213 8.20 -1.25 -8.75
C GLY A 213 7.04 -1.93 -9.47
N SER A 214 5.84 -1.98 -8.85
CA SER A 214 4.64 -2.49 -9.50
C SER A 214 4.22 -1.64 -10.69
N ILE A 215 4.36 -0.30 -10.62
CA ILE A 215 4.10 0.61 -11.74
C ILE A 215 5.08 0.37 -12.87
N VAL A 216 6.38 0.28 -12.57
CA VAL A 216 7.43 0.04 -13.57
C VAL A 216 7.19 -1.29 -14.28
N THR A 217 6.91 -2.36 -13.53
CA THR A 217 6.63 -3.69 -14.10
C THR A 217 5.37 -3.70 -14.97
N ALA A 218 4.31 -3.00 -14.55
CA ALA A 218 3.09 -2.87 -15.36
C ALA A 218 3.33 -2.03 -16.62
N ALA A 219 4.09 -0.94 -16.51
CA ALA A 219 4.47 -0.08 -17.61
C ALA A 219 5.24 -0.83 -18.72
N GLU A 220 6.17 -1.72 -18.32
CA GLU A 220 6.90 -2.59 -19.25
C GLU A 220 5.95 -3.50 -20.04
N ARG A 221 4.96 -4.12 -19.38
CA ARG A 221 3.96 -4.97 -20.07
C ARG A 221 3.14 -4.21 -21.11
N HIS A 222 2.83 -2.95 -20.81
CA HIS A 222 2.00 -2.09 -21.68
C HIS A 222 2.83 -1.19 -22.60
N GLN A 223 4.17 -1.28 -22.56
CA GLN A 223 5.09 -0.43 -23.33
C GLN A 223 4.86 1.07 -23.10
N ILE A 224 4.50 1.45 -21.87
CA ILE A 224 4.29 2.84 -21.46
C ILE A 224 5.58 3.39 -20.87
N PRO A 225 6.13 4.51 -21.36
CA PRO A 225 7.32 5.10 -20.76
C PRO A 225 7.01 5.74 -19.40
N VAL A 226 7.77 5.34 -18.37
CA VAL A 226 7.66 5.87 -16.99
C VAL A 226 9.03 6.25 -16.43
N PRO A 227 9.78 7.13 -17.10
CA PRO A 227 11.18 7.42 -16.74
C PRO A 227 11.33 7.98 -15.33
N LEU A 228 10.39 8.77 -14.83
CA LEU A 228 10.47 9.33 -13.47
C LEU A 228 10.18 8.27 -12.42
N ASN A 229 9.14 7.45 -12.59
CA ASN A 229 8.88 6.34 -11.68
C ASN A 229 10.07 5.35 -11.67
N ALA A 230 10.63 5.00 -12.82
CA ALA A 230 11.80 4.14 -12.92
C ALA A 230 13.02 4.73 -12.21
N SER A 231 13.27 6.04 -12.37
CA SER A 231 14.37 6.73 -11.71
C SER A 231 14.19 6.76 -10.20
N LEU A 232 13.01 7.11 -9.70
CA LEU A 232 12.71 7.12 -8.27
C LEU A 232 12.82 5.71 -7.66
N TYR A 233 12.34 4.70 -8.36
CA TYR A 233 12.49 3.29 -7.97
C TYR A 233 13.96 2.92 -7.80
N ALA A 234 14.79 3.18 -8.81
CA ALA A 234 16.22 2.88 -8.80
C ALA A 234 16.97 3.61 -7.66
N LEU A 235 16.66 4.90 -7.44
CA LEU A 235 17.29 5.70 -6.39
C LEU A 235 16.96 5.22 -4.99
N VAL A 236 15.68 4.87 -4.71
CA VAL A 236 15.31 4.30 -3.40
C VAL A 236 15.97 2.94 -3.19
N ARG A 237 15.98 2.07 -4.21
CA ARG A 237 16.69 0.78 -4.15
C ARG A 237 18.19 0.93 -3.89
N ALA A 238 18.83 1.90 -4.54
CA ALA A 238 20.25 2.19 -4.31
C ALA A 238 20.49 2.66 -2.87
N ARG A 239 19.60 3.50 -2.32
CA ARG A 239 19.69 3.95 -0.94
C ARG A 239 19.49 2.81 0.07
N GLU A 240 18.58 1.88 -0.16
CA GLU A 240 18.42 0.67 0.66
C GLU A 240 19.67 -0.22 0.63
N ALA A 241 20.30 -0.35 -0.54
CA ALA A 241 21.52 -1.16 -0.69
C ALA A 241 22.68 -0.58 0.13
N ALA A 242 22.78 0.74 0.27
CA ALA A 242 23.84 1.39 1.06
C ALA A 242 23.79 1.01 2.55
N PHE A 243 22.61 0.65 3.11
CA PHE A 243 22.51 0.20 4.51
C PHE A 243 23.25 -1.11 4.77
N ARG A 244 23.29 -2.02 3.79
CA ARG A 244 23.96 -3.31 3.91
C ARG A 244 25.47 -3.17 3.88
N VAL A 245 26.00 -2.17 3.20
CA VAL A 245 27.44 -1.91 3.10
C VAL A 245 27.97 -1.26 4.40
N ALA A 246 27.18 -0.42 5.06
CA ALA A 246 27.56 0.22 6.31
C ALA A 246 27.51 -0.73 7.53
N SER A 247 26.91 -1.90 7.40
CA SER A 247 26.76 -2.92 8.45
C SER A 247 27.72 -4.11 8.30
N ALA A 248 28.56 -4.11 7.29
CA ALA A 248 29.60 -5.12 6.99
C ALA A 248 30.98 -4.56 7.30
#